data_e7876014f9717113cdcc4eb61de7601b
#
_entry.id   e7876014f9717113cdcc4eb61de7601b
#
_cell.length_a   1.000
_cell.length_b   1.000
_cell.length_c   1.000
_cell.angle_alpha   90.00
_cell.angle_beta   90.00
_cell.angle_gamma   90.00
#
_symmetry.space_group_name_H-M   'P 1'
#
loop_
_entity.id
_entity.type
_entity.pdbx_description
1 polymer ?
#
loop_
_entity_poly.entity_id
_entity_poly.type
_entity_poly.pdbx_seq_one_letter_code
_entity_poly.pdbx_strand_id
1 'polypeptide(L)'
;KEDSRLPESILVQTVTGDYTKIHDQLVGPMDGDMMLQPDPDTMRLVPWASDPTGQIIHDCYTRDGELHPLASRNVLKRVLRLYEAEGWKPVVAPEVEYYLIQKNVDPEDELVPPIGRSGRREAGRQSYSIDAVNEFEPIVEEMYDFCEAQELDVDTLIHESGLAQMEINFLHGDALNLADQVFVFKRTMRE
;
A
#
# COMPACT_ATOMS: atom_id res chain seq x y z
N LYS A 1 -9.36 28.26 -5.06
CA LYS A 1 -9.47 26.87 -4.64
C LYS A 1 -9.06 26.83 -3.18
N GLU A 2 -9.92 26.29 -2.31
CA GLU A 2 -9.53 26.04 -0.93
C GLU A 2 -8.54 24.88 -0.93
N ASP A 3 -7.51 24.98 -0.08
CA ASP A 3 -6.53 23.89 0.09
C ASP A 3 -7.21 22.70 0.76
N SER A 4 -6.90 21.48 0.32
CA SER A 4 -7.37 20.26 0.97
C SER A 4 -6.71 20.14 2.34
N ARG A 5 -7.50 19.81 3.38
CA ARG A 5 -7.01 19.71 4.77
C ARG A 5 -7.53 18.45 5.43
N LEU A 6 -6.76 17.94 6.37
CA LEU A 6 -7.15 16.85 7.27
C LEU A 6 -6.60 17.12 8.68
N PRO A 7 -7.26 16.61 9.73
CA PRO A 7 -6.72 16.69 11.08
C PRO A 7 -5.37 15.98 11.22
N GLU A 8 -4.45 16.56 12.00
CA GLU A 8 -3.12 15.95 12.25
C GLU A 8 -3.23 14.60 12.96
N SER A 9 -4.28 14.38 13.75
CA SER A 9 -4.54 13.14 14.49
C SER A 9 -4.61 11.90 13.61
N ILE A 10 -4.97 12.03 12.33
CA ILE A 10 -5.01 10.90 11.40
C ILE A 10 -3.64 10.22 11.21
N LEU A 11 -2.53 10.96 11.41
CA LEU A 11 -1.17 10.45 11.28
C LEU A 11 -0.73 9.59 12.48
N VAL A 12 -1.50 9.59 13.57
CA VAL A 12 -1.20 8.87 14.81
C VAL A 12 -2.30 7.89 15.23
N GLN A 13 -3.12 7.50 14.28
CA GLN A 13 -4.11 6.43 14.45
C GLN A 13 -3.52 5.06 14.13
N THR A 14 -4.09 4.02 14.71
CA THR A 14 -3.86 2.62 14.33
C THR A 14 -4.58 2.30 13.01
N VAL A 15 -4.31 1.13 12.44
CA VAL A 15 -5.03 0.64 11.25
C VAL A 15 -6.52 0.39 11.49
N THR A 16 -6.94 0.28 12.75
CA THR A 16 -8.35 0.15 13.19
C THR A 16 -9.01 1.49 13.46
N GLY A 17 -8.27 2.62 13.32
CA GLY A 17 -8.78 3.96 13.55
C GLY A 17 -8.71 4.43 15.01
N ASP A 18 -8.15 3.62 15.91
CA ASP A 18 -7.97 4.02 17.30
C ASP A 18 -6.79 4.97 17.47
N TYR A 19 -6.84 5.86 18.44
CA TYR A 19 -5.71 6.70 18.79
C TYR A 19 -4.61 5.89 19.49
N THR A 20 -3.36 6.13 19.09
CA THR A 20 -2.21 5.51 19.73
C THR A 20 -2.02 6.06 21.16
N LYS A 21 -1.30 5.30 22.02
CA LYS A 21 -1.00 5.72 23.40
C LYS A 21 -0.19 7.02 23.51
N ILE A 22 0.47 7.42 22.42
CA ILE A 22 1.30 8.63 22.38
C ILE A 22 0.58 9.78 21.65
N HIS A 23 -0.68 9.61 21.29
CA HIS A 23 -1.48 10.62 20.57
C HIS A 23 -1.37 12.00 21.23
N ASP A 24 -1.68 12.11 22.53
CA ASP A 24 -1.69 13.38 23.26
C ASP A 24 -0.32 14.04 23.38
N GLN A 25 0.76 13.29 23.13
CA GLN A 25 2.13 13.81 23.12
C GLN A 25 2.54 14.38 21.76
N LEU A 26 1.92 13.90 20.68
CA LEU A 26 2.27 14.23 19.31
C LEU A 26 1.30 15.24 18.69
N VAL A 27 0.04 15.16 19.06
CA VAL A 27 -1.03 16.04 18.57
C VAL A 27 -1.52 16.89 19.73
N GLY A 28 -1.56 18.19 19.53
CA GLY A 28 -2.05 19.11 20.56
C GLY A 28 -3.57 18.97 20.79
N PRO A 29 -4.11 19.47 21.91
CA PRO A 29 -5.51 19.31 22.28
C PRO A 29 -6.50 19.97 21.30
N MET A 30 -6.01 20.80 20.40
CA MET A 30 -6.83 21.47 19.39
C MET A 30 -6.97 20.65 18.10
N ASP A 31 -6.26 19.53 17.98
CA ASP A 31 -6.22 18.70 16.77
C ASP A 31 -6.18 19.54 15.48
N GLY A 32 -5.05 20.20 15.28
CA GLY A 32 -4.91 21.17 14.17
C GLY A 32 -5.03 20.49 12.80
N ASP A 33 -5.45 21.26 11.80
CA ASP A 33 -5.44 20.79 10.41
C ASP A 33 -4.03 20.87 9.82
N MET A 34 -3.64 19.83 9.12
CA MET A 34 -2.53 19.85 8.16
C MET A 34 -3.03 20.18 6.76
N MET A 35 -2.18 20.76 5.93
CA MET A 35 -2.46 21.04 4.53
C MET A 35 -2.00 19.87 3.66
N LEU A 36 -2.77 19.55 2.63
CA LEU A 36 -2.50 18.49 1.67
C LEU A 36 -2.16 19.08 0.32
N GLN A 37 -0.98 18.76 -0.19
CA GLN A 37 -0.54 19.16 -1.52
C GLN A 37 -0.40 17.93 -2.43
N PRO A 38 -1.15 17.86 -3.55
CA PRO A 38 -1.03 16.74 -4.48
C PRO A 38 0.35 16.70 -5.13
N ASP A 39 0.88 15.49 -5.28
CA ASP A 39 2.09 15.23 -6.07
C ASP A 39 1.66 14.69 -7.44
N PRO A 40 1.73 15.50 -8.53
CA PRO A 40 1.24 15.11 -9.84
C PRO A 40 1.93 13.86 -10.42
N ASP A 41 3.17 13.61 -10.04
CA ASP A 41 3.94 12.47 -10.55
C ASP A 41 3.42 11.11 -10.01
N THR A 42 2.54 11.18 -9.00
CA THR A 42 1.90 9.99 -8.41
C THR A 42 0.51 9.70 -8.96
N MET A 43 0.06 10.43 -9.99
CA MET A 43 -1.25 10.20 -10.60
C MET A 43 -1.32 8.79 -11.20
N ARG A 44 -2.36 8.03 -10.81
CA ARG A 44 -2.63 6.69 -11.35
C ARG A 44 -4.12 6.54 -11.65
N LEU A 45 -4.45 5.68 -12.61
CA LEU A 45 -5.83 5.29 -12.85
C LEU A 45 -6.38 4.47 -11.68
N VAL A 46 -7.70 4.42 -11.57
CA VAL A 46 -8.45 3.53 -10.68
C VAL A 46 -9.24 2.57 -11.58
N PRO A 47 -8.63 1.43 -12.01
CA PRO A 47 -9.16 0.59 -13.09
C PRO A 47 -10.47 -0.11 -12.75
N TRP A 48 -10.78 -0.34 -11.47
CA TRP A 48 -12.04 -0.93 -11.01
C TRP A 48 -13.19 0.07 -10.87
N ALA A 49 -12.95 1.36 -11.06
CA ALA A 49 -14.01 2.35 -10.97
C ALA A 49 -14.92 2.31 -12.21
N SER A 50 -16.23 2.44 -12.00
CA SER A 50 -17.21 2.46 -13.10
C SER A 50 -17.08 3.67 -14.01
N ASP A 51 -16.63 4.80 -13.47
CA ASP A 51 -16.37 6.04 -14.21
C ASP A 51 -14.86 6.30 -14.28
N PRO A 52 -14.35 6.99 -15.32
CA PRO A 52 -12.94 7.36 -15.40
C PRO A 52 -12.47 8.10 -14.16
N THR A 53 -11.67 7.43 -13.34
CA THR A 53 -11.23 7.92 -12.04
C THR A 53 -9.71 7.88 -11.95
N GLY A 54 -9.12 8.95 -11.41
CA GLY A 54 -7.71 9.01 -11.04
C GLY A 54 -7.54 9.13 -9.54
N GLN A 55 -6.44 8.56 -9.04
CA GLN A 55 -5.98 8.75 -7.67
C GLN A 55 -4.63 9.48 -7.67
N ILE A 56 -4.37 10.23 -6.63
CA ILE A 56 -3.13 10.99 -6.48
C ILE A 56 -2.70 11.03 -5.02
N ILE A 57 -1.41 10.86 -4.76
CA ILE A 57 -0.86 10.96 -3.41
C ILE A 57 -0.62 12.43 -3.07
N HIS A 58 -0.86 12.78 -1.81
CA HIS A 58 -0.63 14.12 -1.30
C HIS A 58 0.49 14.11 -0.27
N ASP A 59 1.38 15.08 -0.35
CA ASP A 59 2.26 15.41 0.76
C ASP A 59 1.50 16.19 1.83
N CYS A 60 1.85 15.92 3.08
CA CYS A 60 1.28 16.62 4.23
C CYS A 60 2.20 17.75 4.68
N TYR A 61 1.62 18.91 4.92
CA TYR A 61 2.33 20.10 5.40
C TYR A 61 1.71 20.63 6.69
N THR A 62 2.55 21.17 7.54
CA THR A 62 2.09 21.93 8.72
C THR A 62 1.45 23.25 8.28
N ARG A 63 0.81 23.95 9.21
CA ARG A 63 0.24 25.29 8.95
C ARG A 63 1.25 26.34 8.51
N ASP A 64 2.51 26.16 8.93
CA ASP A 64 3.61 27.06 8.58
C ASP A 64 4.23 26.73 7.19
N GLY A 65 3.66 25.74 6.48
CA GLY A 65 4.12 25.35 5.14
C GLY A 65 5.33 24.41 5.11
N GLU A 66 5.71 23.85 6.26
CA GLU A 66 6.79 22.86 6.35
C GLU A 66 6.26 21.43 6.15
N LEU A 67 7.09 20.54 5.63
CA LEU A 67 6.73 19.12 5.53
C LEU A 67 6.40 18.53 6.91
N HIS A 68 5.19 17.97 7.05
CA HIS A 68 4.71 17.44 8.32
C HIS A 68 5.62 16.30 8.83
N PRO A 69 6.18 16.39 10.05
CA PRO A 69 7.20 15.47 10.53
C PRO A 69 6.72 14.04 10.76
N LEU A 70 5.44 13.82 11.01
CA LEU A 70 4.85 12.51 11.30
C LEU A 70 4.35 11.79 10.04
N ALA A 71 4.19 12.46 8.91
CA ALA A 71 3.77 11.83 7.68
C ALA A 71 4.84 10.87 7.15
N SER A 72 4.51 9.60 6.94
CA SER A 72 5.45 8.53 6.58
C SER A 72 6.23 8.84 5.30
N ARG A 73 5.56 9.36 4.27
CA ARG A 73 6.19 9.77 3.01
C ARG A 73 7.22 10.89 3.22
N ASN A 74 6.94 11.84 4.11
CA ASN A 74 7.87 12.91 4.47
C ASN A 74 9.06 12.39 5.30
N VAL A 75 8.84 11.34 6.12
CA VAL A 75 9.95 10.64 6.82
C VAL A 75 10.91 10.06 5.79
N LEU A 76 10.40 9.34 4.79
CA LEU A 76 11.23 8.80 3.71
C LEU A 76 11.97 9.91 2.97
N LYS A 77 11.30 10.99 2.59
CA LYS A 77 11.95 12.16 1.94
C LYS A 77 13.10 12.73 2.77
N ARG A 78 12.96 12.77 4.10
CA ARG A 78 14.06 13.22 5.00
C ARG A 78 15.23 12.24 5.00
N VAL A 79 14.97 10.94 5.04
CA VAL A 79 16.02 9.91 4.97
C VAL A 79 16.75 9.97 3.62
N LEU A 80 16.04 10.13 2.52
CA LEU A 80 16.66 10.26 1.20
C LEU A 80 17.58 11.46 1.08
N ARG A 81 17.25 12.59 1.71
CA ARG A 81 18.15 13.75 1.77
C ARG A 81 19.47 13.45 2.50
N LEU A 82 19.50 12.54 3.49
CA LEU A 82 20.73 12.13 4.14
C LEU A 82 21.63 11.35 3.19
N TYR A 83 21.06 10.46 2.38
CA TYR A 83 21.79 9.76 1.31
C TYR A 83 22.33 10.73 0.27
N GLU A 84 21.52 11.68 -0.17
CA GLU A 84 21.91 12.71 -1.14
C GLU A 84 23.08 13.57 -0.63
N ALA A 85 23.08 13.93 0.66
CA ALA A 85 24.16 14.69 1.27
C ALA A 85 25.51 13.97 1.24
N GLU A 86 25.50 12.62 1.25
CA GLU A 86 26.68 11.76 1.09
C GLU A 86 27.01 11.43 -0.39
N GLY A 87 26.22 11.95 -1.34
CA GLY A 87 26.36 11.65 -2.76
C GLY A 87 25.87 10.26 -3.16
N TRP A 88 25.04 9.62 -2.34
CA TRP A 88 24.50 8.29 -2.58
C TRP A 88 23.04 8.34 -3.07
N LYS A 89 22.69 7.39 -3.93
CA LYS A 89 21.32 7.16 -4.35
C LYS A 89 20.93 5.74 -3.94
N PRO A 90 20.00 5.56 -2.99
CA PRO A 90 19.51 4.24 -2.64
C PRO A 90 18.68 3.63 -3.78
N VAL A 91 18.85 2.34 -4.01
CA VAL A 91 18.04 1.55 -4.92
C VAL A 91 17.39 0.45 -4.07
N VAL A 92 16.08 0.32 -4.17
CA VAL A 92 15.29 -0.64 -3.39
C VAL A 92 14.51 -1.57 -4.32
N ALA A 93 14.14 -2.74 -3.83
CA ALA A 93 13.24 -3.68 -4.48
C ALA A 93 12.23 -4.15 -3.43
N PRO A 94 11.01 -3.64 -3.42
CA PRO A 94 9.99 -4.08 -2.48
C PRO A 94 9.51 -5.50 -2.79
N GLU A 95 9.34 -6.30 -1.74
CA GLU A 95 8.67 -7.59 -1.75
C GLU A 95 7.43 -7.47 -0.86
N VAL A 96 6.26 -7.73 -1.41
CA VAL A 96 4.99 -7.52 -0.70
C VAL A 96 4.26 -8.84 -0.57
N GLU A 97 4.22 -9.34 0.67
CA GLU A 97 3.47 -10.54 1.02
C GLU A 97 2.04 -10.20 1.43
N TYR A 98 1.10 -11.06 1.01
CA TYR A 98 -0.31 -10.95 1.37
C TYR A 98 -0.99 -12.31 1.37
N TYR A 99 -2.11 -12.40 2.06
CA TYR A 99 -2.95 -13.59 2.09
C TYR A 99 -4.24 -13.36 1.31
N LEU A 100 -4.57 -14.30 0.44
CA LEU A 100 -5.92 -14.39 -0.09
C LEU A 100 -6.80 -15.06 0.97
N ILE A 101 -7.94 -14.45 1.25
CA ILE A 101 -8.92 -15.00 2.20
C ILE A 101 -10.28 -15.10 1.54
N GLN A 102 -11.07 -16.08 1.96
CA GLN A 102 -12.46 -16.12 1.58
C GLN A 102 -13.17 -14.87 2.11
N LYS A 103 -14.11 -14.33 1.32
CA LYS A 103 -14.93 -13.20 1.77
C LYS A 103 -15.54 -13.53 3.15
N ASN A 104 -15.14 -12.77 4.14
CA ASN A 104 -15.63 -12.88 5.50
C ASN A 104 -16.71 -11.82 5.72
N VAL A 105 -17.85 -12.22 6.24
CA VAL A 105 -18.99 -11.31 6.53
C VAL A 105 -19.21 -11.11 8.03
N ASP A 106 -18.60 -11.94 8.87
CA ASP A 106 -18.61 -11.82 10.33
C ASP A 106 -17.18 -11.66 10.84
N PRO A 107 -16.83 -10.54 11.48
CA PRO A 107 -15.47 -10.30 11.97
C PRO A 107 -15.02 -11.28 13.06
N GLU A 108 -15.95 -12.01 13.69
CA GLU A 108 -15.65 -13.04 14.68
C GLU A 108 -15.34 -14.41 14.07
N ASP A 109 -15.62 -14.60 12.78
CA ASP A 109 -15.30 -15.83 12.06
C ASP A 109 -13.79 -15.95 11.81
N GLU A 110 -13.29 -17.19 11.83
CA GLU A 110 -11.92 -17.50 11.50
C GLU A 110 -11.63 -17.18 10.01
N LEU A 111 -10.51 -16.51 9.76
CA LEU A 111 -10.04 -16.25 8.39
C LEU A 111 -9.56 -17.57 7.76
N VAL A 112 -10.14 -17.93 6.63
CA VAL A 112 -9.81 -19.16 5.92
C VAL A 112 -9.36 -18.88 4.47
N PRO A 113 -8.47 -19.72 3.89
CA PRO A 113 -8.10 -19.60 2.47
C PRO A 113 -9.32 -19.71 1.57
N PRO A 114 -9.34 -19.05 0.41
CA PRO A 114 -10.44 -19.19 -0.55
C PRO A 114 -10.43 -20.58 -1.18
N ILE A 115 -11.53 -20.90 -1.86
CA ILE A 115 -11.62 -22.13 -2.67
C ILE A 115 -10.95 -21.83 -4.01
N GLY A 116 -9.90 -22.60 -4.35
CA GLY A 116 -9.25 -22.52 -5.65
C GLY A 116 -10.07 -23.09 -6.79
N ARG A 117 -9.59 -22.99 -8.03
CA ARG A 117 -10.27 -23.49 -9.25
C ARG A 117 -10.51 -25.00 -9.23
N SER A 118 -9.72 -25.77 -8.48
CA SER A 118 -9.94 -27.22 -8.26
C SER A 118 -11.16 -27.52 -7.39
N GLY A 119 -11.82 -26.53 -6.80
CA GLY A 119 -12.92 -26.67 -5.85
C GLY A 119 -12.46 -27.02 -4.44
N ARG A 120 -11.16 -26.88 -4.14
CA ARG A 120 -10.57 -27.19 -2.82
C ARG A 120 -9.90 -25.96 -2.22
N ARG A 121 -9.80 -25.95 -0.90
CA ARG A 121 -8.95 -25.04 -0.15
C ARG A 121 -7.57 -25.64 0.01
N GLU A 122 -6.57 -24.79 0.09
CA GLU A 122 -5.26 -25.24 0.53
C GLU A 122 -5.33 -25.76 1.98
N ALA A 123 -4.67 -26.91 2.21
CA ALA A 123 -4.63 -27.57 3.51
C ALA A 123 -3.20 -27.83 4.01
N GLY A 124 -2.20 -27.42 3.23
CA GLY A 124 -0.79 -27.63 3.57
C GLY A 124 0.11 -26.65 2.82
N ARG A 125 1.36 -26.56 3.26
CA ARG A 125 2.37 -25.67 2.65
C ARG A 125 2.65 -26.07 1.20
N GLN A 126 2.67 -25.09 0.32
CA GLN A 126 2.95 -25.23 -1.10
C GLN A 126 3.93 -24.17 -1.61
N SER A 127 4.94 -23.85 -0.78
CA SER A 127 5.94 -22.83 -1.09
C SER A 127 6.53 -23.02 -2.48
N TYR A 128 6.55 -21.95 -3.27
CA TYR A 128 7.08 -21.88 -4.64
C TYR A 128 6.38 -22.78 -5.66
N SER A 129 5.18 -23.27 -5.33
CA SER A 129 4.39 -24.10 -6.23
C SER A 129 3.67 -23.25 -7.28
N ILE A 130 3.98 -23.48 -8.54
CA ILE A 130 3.27 -22.86 -9.69
C ILE A 130 1.81 -23.32 -9.71
N ASP A 131 1.54 -24.57 -9.40
CA ASP A 131 0.17 -25.10 -9.39
C ASP A 131 -0.68 -24.42 -8.30
N ALA A 132 -0.07 -24.08 -7.15
CA ALA A 132 -0.76 -23.35 -6.08
C ALA A 132 -1.12 -21.91 -6.48
N VAL A 133 -0.23 -21.22 -7.19
CA VAL A 133 -0.56 -19.91 -7.79
C VAL A 133 -1.71 -20.04 -8.79
N ASN A 134 -1.65 -21.06 -9.65
CA ASN A 134 -2.67 -21.31 -10.68
C ASN A 134 -4.06 -21.65 -10.12
N GLU A 135 -4.17 -22.08 -8.86
CA GLU A 135 -5.48 -22.23 -8.21
C GLU A 135 -6.26 -20.90 -8.15
N PHE A 136 -5.56 -19.77 -8.17
CA PHE A 136 -6.13 -18.44 -8.07
C PHE A 136 -5.92 -17.58 -9.34
N GLU A 137 -5.70 -18.23 -10.49
CA GLU A 137 -5.42 -17.61 -11.78
C GLU A 137 -6.32 -16.41 -12.12
N PRO A 138 -7.66 -16.41 -11.95
CA PRO A 138 -8.48 -15.25 -12.29
C PRO A 138 -8.15 -14.00 -11.45
N ILE A 139 -7.81 -14.18 -10.16
CA ILE A 139 -7.42 -13.08 -9.28
C ILE A 139 -6.03 -12.56 -9.69
N VAL A 140 -5.13 -13.47 -10.01
CA VAL A 140 -3.75 -13.13 -10.43
C VAL A 140 -3.77 -12.35 -11.74
N GLU A 141 -4.55 -12.77 -12.72
CA GLU A 141 -4.67 -12.07 -14.01
C GLU A 141 -5.26 -10.68 -13.83
N GLU A 142 -6.37 -10.54 -13.10
CA GLU A 142 -6.98 -9.23 -12.82
C GLU A 142 -6.03 -8.30 -12.05
N MET A 143 -5.26 -8.84 -11.09
CA MET A 143 -4.22 -8.08 -10.39
C MET A 143 -3.17 -7.53 -11.36
N TYR A 144 -2.66 -8.36 -12.27
CA TYR A 144 -1.66 -7.90 -13.27
C TYR A 144 -2.25 -6.88 -14.23
N ASP A 145 -3.48 -7.07 -14.71
CA ASP A 145 -4.19 -6.11 -15.57
C ASP A 145 -4.34 -4.74 -14.87
N PHE A 146 -4.69 -4.77 -13.58
CA PHE A 146 -4.79 -3.54 -12.78
C PHE A 146 -3.42 -2.89 -12.54
N CYS A 147 -2.38 -3.68 -12.29
CA CYS A 147 -1.02 -3.18 -12.14
C CYS A 147 -0.53 -2.52 -13.44
N GLU A 148 -0.76 -3.14 -14.60
CA GLU A 148 -0.41 -2.59 -15.91
C GLU A 148 -1.15 -1.27 -16.17
N ALA A 149 -2.47 -1.25 -15.94
CA ALA A 149 -3.28 -0.03 -16.13
C ALA A 149 -2.85 1.13 -15.23
N GLN A 150 -2.24 0.83 -14.07
CA GLN A 150 -1.72 1.80 -13.11
C GLN A 150 -0.22 2.09 -13.30
N GLU A 151 0.43 1.48 -14.26
CA GLU A 151 1.87 1.60 -14.51
C GLU A 151 2.71 1.28 -13.25
N LEU A 152 2.38 0.16 -12.58
CA LEU A 152 3.15 -0.35 -11.44
C LEU A 152 4.24 -1.31 -11.93
N ASP A 153 5.46 -1.12 -11.42
CA ASP A 153 6.66 -1.88 -11.80
C ASP A 153 6.70 -3.26 -11.12
N VAL A 154 5.60 -4.02 -11.18
CA VAL A 154 5.56 -5.40 -10.65
C VAL A 154 6.36 -6.35 -11.55
N ASP A 155 6.99 -7.34 -10.94
CA ASP A 155 7.86 -8.32 -11.62
C ASP A 155 7.32 -9.73 -11.43
N THR A 156 7.65 -10.39 -10.34
CA THR A 156 7.40 -11.81 -10.12
C THR A 156 6.38 -12.02 -9.00
N LEU A 157 5.45 -12.96 -9.23
CA LEU A 157 4.54 -13.47 -8.21
C LEU A 157 4.94 -14.89 -7.83
N ILE A 158 5.02 -15.17 -6.53
CA ILE A 158 5.28 -16.51 -6.00
C ILE A 158 4.26 -16.88 -4.92
N HIS A 159 4.09 -18.19 -4.71
CA HIS A 159 3.36 -18.73 -3.57
C HIS A 159 4.31 -18.86 -2.39
N GLU A 160 3.97 -18.26 -1.27
CA GLU A 160 4.75 -18.29 -0.04
C GLU A 160 4.42 -19.49 0.87
N SER A 161 4.93 -19.48 2.09
CA SER A 161 4.84 -20.61 3.01
C SER A 161 3.49 -20.78 3.68
N GLY A 162 2.68 -19.75 3.77
CA GLY A 162 1.34 -19.78 4.37
C GLY A 162 0.28 -20.27 3.38
N LEU A 163 -0.88 -20.66 3.90
CA LEU A 163 -2.02 -21.07 3.07
C LEU A 163 -2.55 -19.87 2.29
N ALA A 164 -2.58 -19.97 0.97
CA ALA A 164 -2.93 -18.89 0.04
C ALA A 164 -2.14 -17.58 0.28
N GLN A 165 -0.91 -17.71 0.78
CA GLN A 165 0.02 -16.59 0.91
C GLN A 165 0.77 -16.40 -0.40
N MET A 166 0.67 -15.19 -0.93
CA MET A 166 1.33 -14.77 -2.15
C MET A 166 2.36 -13.68 -1.84
N GLU A 167 3.41 -13.61 -2.63
CA GLU A 167 4.37 -12.52 -2.64
C GLU A 167 4.47 -11.95 -4.03
N ILE A 168 4.35 -10.63 -4.14
CA ILE A 168 4.65 -9.89 -5.36
C ILE A 168 5.93 -9.09 -5.20
N ASN A 169 6.85 -9.27 -6.13
CA ASN A 169 8.10 -8.54 -6.20
C ASN A 169 7.97 -7.36 -7.15
N PHE A 170 8.58 -6.24 -6.79
CA PHE A 170 8.69 -5.08 -7.65
C PHE A 170 10.08 -5.00 -8.27
N LEU A 171 10.17 -4.49 -9.48
CA LEU A 171 11.44 -4.13 -10.10
C LEU A 171 12.18 -3.13 -9.19
N HIS A 172 13.48 -3.30 -9.09
CA HIS A 172 14.30 -2.39 -8.29
C HIS A 172 14.35 -0.99 -8.89
N GLY A 173 14.36 0.04 -8.05
CA GLY A 173 14.36 1.42 -8.53
C GLY A 173 14.44 2.47 -7.44
N ASP A 174 13.92 3.64 -7.76
CA ASP A 174 13.88 4.80 -6.85
C ASP A 174 13.00 4.52 -5.63
N ALA A 175 13.55 4.82 -4.44
CA ALA A 175 12.91 4.44 -3.20
C ALA A 175 11.58 5.15 -2.93
N LEU A 176 11.44 6.43 -3.32
CA LEU A 176 10.19 7.17 -3.10
C LEU A 176 9.11 6.69 -4.08
N ASN A 177 9.46 6.56 -5.35
CA ASN A 177 8.55 6.08 -6.38
C ASN A 177 8.02 4.67 -6.03
N LEU A 178 8.90 3.75 -5.63
CA LEU A 178 8.49 2.39 -5.27
C LEU A 178 7.67 2.34 -3.97
N ALA A 179 7.95 3.20 -2.99
CA ALA A 179 7.10 3.31 -1.81
C ALA A 179 5.67 3.76 -2.17
N ASP A 180 5.54 4.72 -3.09
CA ASP A 180 4.25 5.18 -3.60
C ASP A 180 3.53 4.07 -4.40
N GLN A 181 4.25 3.31 -5.22
CA GLN A 181 3.69 2.18 -5.96
C GLN A 181 3.19 1.05 -5.04
N VAL A 182 3.94 0.71 -4.00
CA VAL A 182 3.50 -0.28 -2.98
C VAL A 182 2.25 0.20 -2.26
N PHE A 183 2.15 1.49 -1.96
CA PHE A 183 0.94 2.06 -1.37
C PHE A 183 -0.29 1.90 -2.31
N VAL A 184 -0.12 2.19 -3.60
CA VAL A 184 -1.16 1.99 -4.62
C VAL A 184 -1.51 0.50 -4.75
N PHE A 185 -0.51 -0.38 -4.87
CA PHE A 185 -0.71 -1.83 -4.96
C PHE A 185 -1.51 -2.40 -3.79
N LYS A 186 -1.19 -1.99 -2.55
CA LYS A 186 -1.95 -2.42 -1.37
C LYS A 186 -3.44 -2.04 -1.43
N ARG A 187 -3.77 -0.95 -2.10
CA ARG A 187 -5.16 -0.57 -2.36
C ARG A 187 -5.77 -1.46 -3.44
N THR A 188 -5.05 -1.65 -4.54
CA THR A 188 -5.46 -2.51 -5.67
C THR A 188 -5.84 -3.92 -5.21
N MET A 189 -5.06 -4.52 -4.30
CA MET A 189 -5.30 -5.87 -3.78
C MET A 189 -6.50 -6.01 -2.83
N ARG A 190 -7.18 -4.94 -2.51
CA ARG A 190 -8.37 -4.96 -1.64
C ARG A 190 -9.69 -4.82 -2.41
N GLU A 191 -9.60 -4.48 -3.66
CA GLU A 191 -10.74 -4.28 -4.56
C GLU A 191 -11.03 -5.55 -5.38
#